data_1ac106e2cc2680117deb9b82723715b3
#
_entry.id   1ac106e2cc2680117deb9b82723715b3
#
_cell.length_a   1.000
_cell.length_b   1.000
_cell.length_c   1.000
_cell.angle_alpha   90.00
_cell.angle_beta   90.00
_cell.angle_gamma   90.00
#
_symmetry.space_group_name_H-M   'P 1'
#
loop_
_entity.id
_entity.type
_entity.pdbx_description
1 polymer ?
#
loop_
_entity_poly.entity_id
_entity_poly.type
_entity_poly.pdbx_seq_one_letter_code
_entity_poly.pdbx_strand_id
1 'polypeptide(L)'
;MPDLTMAKATPASTAASNAASSATADRILAVENLEAWYGESHILHGINFNVNAGEVVTLLGRNGAGKTTTLKSIMGMIGKRTGSVRFNDHDIIRISSDKIARMGIALCPEERGIFASLDVRENLMLPPVVRPGGLSLDQIFDLFPNLKERLKSQGTKLSGGEQQMLAIARILRTGASFLMLDEPTEGLAPVIIQQIGHTIARLKKEGFTILLVEQNFRFASTVADRYYIVEHGKVIDGFANADLQANMGKLHTYLGV
;
A
#
# COMPACT_ATOMS: atom_id res chain seq x y z
N MET A 1 -41.36 -7.75 -62.49
CA MET A 1 -41.08 -6.69 -61.55
C MET A 1 -41.04 -7.28 -60.17
N PRO A 2 -39.89 -7.60 -59.59
CA PRO A 2 -39.78 -7.89 -58.17
C PRO A 2 -39.16 -6.70 -57.45
N ASP A 3 -39.69 -6.44 -56.31
CA ASP A 3 -39.45 -5.39 -55.40
C ASP A 3 -38.13 -5.56 -54.61
N LEU A 4 -37.29 -4.53 -54.57
CA LEU A 4 -36.02 -4.52 -53.86
C LEU A 4 -36.22 -3.86 -52.49
N THR A 5 -36.34 -4.65 -51.46
CA THR A 5 -36.37 -4.17 -50.06
C THR A 5 -34.92 -4.00 -49.54
N MET A 6 -34.49 -2.78 -49.39
CA MET A 6 -33.24 -2.40 -48.76
C MET A 6 -33.26 -2.65 -47.25
N ALA A 7 -32.37 -3.50 -46.76
CA ALA A 7 -32.15 -3.73 -45.35
C ALA A 7 -31.32 -2.56 -44.76
N LYS A 8 -31.85 -1.89 -43.74
CA LYS A 8 -31.17 -0.89 -42.93
C LYS A 8 -30.15 -1.60 -42.00
N ALA A 9 -28.90 -1.28 -42.17
CA ALA A 9 -27.85 -1.61 -41.20
C ALA A 9 -27.93 -0.74 -39.97
N THR A 10 -28.00 -1.35 -38.80
CA THR A 10 -27.91 -0.72 -37.47
C THR A 10 -26.44 -0.58 -37.11
N PRO A 11 -25.96 0.58 -36.67
CA PRO A 11 -24.61 0.68 -36.08
C PRO A 11 -24.67 0.27 -34.62
N ALA A 12 -24.09 -0.88 -34.32
CA ALA A 12 -23.78 -1.29 -32.94
C ALA A 12 -22.27 -1.06 -32.68
N SER A 13 -21.97 -0.64 -31.44
CA SER A 13 -20.66 -0.71 -30.83
C SER A 13 -19.68 0.45 -31.05
N THR A 14 -19.90 1.55 -30.31
CA THR A 14 -18.83 2.52 -29.97
C THR A 14 -18.79 2.89 -28.47
N ALA A 15 -19.63 2.26 -27.63
CA ALA A 15 -19.67 2.60 -26.19
C ALA A 15 -18.70 1.79 -25.31
N ALA A 16 -18.18 0.67 -25.78
CA ALA A 16 -17.32 -0.22 -24.97
C ALA A 16 -15.83 0.19 -24.93
N SER A 17 -15.34 0.97 -25.91
CA SER A 17 -13.91 1.34 -25.97
C SER A 17 -13.54 2.54 -25.09
N ASN A 18 -14.48 3.41 -24.73
CA ASN A 18 -14.19 4.58 -23.90
C ASN A 18 -14.15 4.29 -22.39
N ALA A 19 -14.81 3.24 -21.90
CA ALA A 19 -14.77 2.85 -20.49
C ALA A 19 -13.43 2.18 -20.10
N ALA A 20 -12.78 1.46 -21.02
CA ALA A 20 -11.49 0.84 -20.78
C ALA A 20 -10.32 1.84 -20.80
N SER A 21 -10.44 2.96 -21.53
CA SER A 21 -9.41 4.00 -21.65
C SER A 21 -9.35 4.93 -20.44
N SER A 22 -10.46 5.20 -19.75
CA SER A 22 -10.47 6.03 -18.54
C SER A 22 -9.96 5.29 -17.30
N ALA A 23 -10.11 3.97 -17.24
CA ALA A 23 -9.66 3.14 -16.10
C ALA A 23 -8.13 2.95 -16.05
N THR A 24 -7.39 3.29 -17.10
CA THR A 24 -5.91 3.19 -17.14
C THR A 24 -5.19 4.49 -16.77
N ALA A 25 -5.84 5.65 -16.86
CA ALA A 25 -5.21 6.96 -16.67
C ALA A 25 -4.80 7.24 -15.21
N ASP A 26 -5.45 6.61 -14.22
CA ASP A 26 -5.20 6.86 -12.80
C ASP A 26 -4.38 5.76 -12.11
N ARG A 27 -4.05 4.68 -12.81
CA ARG A 27 -3.35 3.54 -12.22
C ARG A 27 -1.87 3.86 -11.97
N ILE A 28 -1.46 3.93 -10.71
CA ILE A 28 -0.08 4.20 -10.31
C ILE A 28 0.74 2.92 -10.11
N LEU A 29 0.10 1.84 -9.63
CA LEU A 29 0.74 0.53 -9.46
C LEU A 29 -0.12 -0.56 -10.12
N ALA A 30 0.51 -1.42 -10.92
CA ALA A 30 -0.08 -2.65 -11.43
C ALA A 30 0.84 -3.83 -11.11
N VAL A 31 0.28 -4.87 -10.51
CA VAL A 31 0.95 -6.13 -10.19
C VAL A 31 0.23 -7.25 -10.91
N GLU A 32 0.95 -7.99 -11.75
CA GLU A 32 0.39 -9.04 -12.61
C GLU A 32 1.24 -10.31 -12.50
N ASN A 33 0.59 -11.41 -12.12
CA ASN A 33 1.20 -12.74 -11.97
C ASN A 33 2.50 -12.72 -11.19
N LEU A 34 2.54 -11.93 -10.10
CA LEU A 34 3.74 -11.82 -9.26
C LEU A 34 3.93 -13.12 -8.49
N GLU A 35 5.06 -13.77 -8.74
CA GLU A 35 5.55 -14.92 -8.00
C GLU A 35 6.83 -14.57 -7.26
N ALA A 36 7.06 -15.16 -6.10
CA ALA A 36 8.25 -14.90 -5.29
C ALA A 36 8.65 -16.11 -4.44
N TRP A 37 9.95 -16.25 -4.21
CA TRP A 37 10.55 -17.36 -3.46
C TRP A 37 11.56 -16.87 -2.41
N TYR A 38 11.58 -17.55 -1.28
CA TYR A 38 12.71 -17.53 -0.34
C TYR A 38 13.48 -18.84 -0.48
N GLY A 39 14.65 -18.81 -1.13
CA GLY A 39 15.36 -20.02 -1.54
C GLY A 39 14.48 -20.88 -2.44
N GLU A 40 14.19 -22.10 -2.03
CA GLU A 40 13.31 -23.03 -2.75
C GLU A 40 11.83 -22.90 -2.35
N SER A 41 11.50 -22.17 -1.29
CA SER A 41 10.13 -22.01 -0.83
C SER A 41 9.38 -21.02 -1.69
N HIS A 42 8.39 -21.48 -2.46
CA HIS A 42 7.48 -20.66 -3.28
C HIS A 42 6.41 -20.05 -2.39
N ILE A 43 6.38 -18.74 -2.25
CA ILE A 43 5.48 -18.02 -1.34
C ILE A 43 4.35 -17.31 -2.07
N LEU A 44 4.67 -16.61 -3.18
CA LEU A 44 3.64 -15.95 -3.98
C LEU A 44 3.36 -16.76 -5.24
N HIS A 45 2.09 -17.01 -5.51
CA HIS A 45 1.60 -17.92 -6.54
C HIS A 45 0.75 -17.18 -7.60
N GLY A 46 1.26 -16.05 -8.10
CA GLY A 46 0.56 -15.25 -9.10
C GLY A 46 -0.36 -14.20 -8.49
N ILE A 47 0.19 -13.31 -7.67
CA ILE A 47 -0.53 -12.15 -7.11
C ILE A 47 -0.90 -11.16 -8.22
N ASN A 48 -2.16 -10.75 -8.23
CA ASN A 48 -2.70 -9.78 -9.18
C ASN A 48 -3.51 -8.71 -8.47
N PHE A 49 -3.12 -7.44 -8.59
CA PHE A 49 -3.89 -6.30 -8.10
C PHE A 49 -3.38 -4.99 -8.70
N ASN A 50 -4.12 -3.91 -8.48
CA ASN A 50 -3.70 -2.57 -8.87
C ASN A 50 -4.06 -1.53 -7.81
N VAL A 51 -3.39 -0.38 -7.88
CA VAL A 51 -3.64 0.79 -7.02
C VAL A 51 -3.72 2.03 -7.93
N ASN A 52 -4.75 2.85 -7.73
CA ASN A 52 -4.87 4.13 -8.43
C ASN A 52 -4.26 5.25 -7.59
N ALA A 53 -3.93 6.37 -8.23
CA ALA A 53 -3.40 7.54 -7.54
C ALA A 53 -4.39 8.08 -6.49
N GLY A 54 -3.88 8.42 -5.30
CA GLY A 54 -4.69 8.96 -4.20
C GLY A 54 -5.60 7.96 -3.49
N GLU A 55 -5.52 6.66 -3.82
CA GLU A 55 -6.25 5.61 -3.11
C GLU A 55 -5.52 5.09 -1.87
N VAL A 56 -6.30 4.60 -0.92
CA VAL A 56 -5.86 3.66 0.12
C VAL A 56 -6.37 2.27 -0.24
N VAL A 57 -5.50 1.41 -0.71
CA VAL A 57 -5.81 0.01 -1.02
C VAL A 57 -5.26 -0.88 0.07
N THR A 58 -6.06 -1.83 0.56
CA THR A 58 -5.63 -2.75 1.61
C THR A 58 -5.53 -4.18 1.09
N LEU A 59 -4.38 -4.81 1.32
CA LEU A 59 -4.22 -6.26 1.22
C LEU A 59 -4.58 -6.88 2.57
N LEU A 60 -5.73 -7.52 2.65
CA LEU A 60 -6.22 -8.22 3.83
C LEU A 60 -5.87 -9.71 3.75
N GLY A 61 -5.52 -10.30 4.88
CA GLY A 61 -5.25 -11.73 4.95
C GLY A 61 -4.67 -12.14 6.30
N ARG A 62 -4.71 -13.43 6.57
CA ARG A 62 -4.14 -14.03 7.80
C ARG A 62 -2.60 -13.93 7.79
N ASN A 63 -1.97 -14.15 8.95
CA ASN A 63 -0.52 -14.28 9.02
C ASN A 63 -0.03 -15.44 8.14
N GLY A 64 1.07 -15.22 7.41
CA GLY A 64 1.59 -16.18 6.45
C GLY A 64 0.89 -16.20 5.08
N ALA A 65 -0.12 -15.38 4.84
CA ALA A 65 -0.83 -15.33 3.54
C ALA A 65 0.01 -14.82 2.36
N GLY A 66 1.18 -14.20 2.61
CA GLY A 66 2.07 -13.64 1.57
C GLY A 66 2.05 -12.12 1.46
N LYS A 67 1.34 -11.40 2.35
CA LYS A 67 1.18 -9.93 2.31
C LYS A 67 2.51 -9.19 2.36
N THR A 68 3.31 -9.39 3.42
CA THR A 68 4.66 -8.80 3.58
C THR A 68 5.58 -9.17 2.43
N THR A 69 5.52 -10.44 1.96
CA THR A 69 6.29 -10.90 0.81
C THR A 69 5.92 -10.13 -0.45
N THR A 70 4.65 -9.79 -0.64
CA THR A 70 4.18 -8.96 -1.76
C THR A 70 4.82 -7.57 -1.70
N LEU A 71 4.80 -6.88 -0.54
CA LEU A 71 5.44 -5.57 -0.38
C LEU A 71 6.96 -5.64 -0.62
N LYS A 72 7.63 -6.62 -0.03
CA LYS A 72 9.08 -6.84 -0.21
C LYS A 72 9.42 -7.17 -1.68
N SER A 73 8.55 -7.88 -2.40
CA SER A 73 8.72 -8.15 -3.83
C SER A 73 8.60 -6.88 -4.66
N ILE A 74 7.59 -6.03 -4.41
CA ILE A 74 7.42 -4.74 -5.08
C ILE A 74 8.66 -3.86 -4.84
N MET A 75 9.17 -3.81 -3.61
CA MET A 75 10.40 -3.05 -3.27
C MET A 75 11.69 -3.64 -3.81
N GLY A 76 11.65 -4.76 -4.51
CA GLY A 76 12.88 -5.36 -5.04
C GLY A 76 13.76 -6.01 -3.98
N MET A 77 13.21 -6.36 -2.82
CA MET A 77 13.95 -6.94 -1.69
C MET A 77 14.00 -8.48 -1.74
N ILE A 78 13.16 -9.10 -2.58
CA ILE A 78 13.16 -10.55 -2.83
C ILE A 78 14.00 -10.86 -4.06
N GLY A 79 15.01 -11.72 -3.91
CA GLY A 79 15.96 -12.01 -4.98
C GLY A 79 15.36 -12.80 -6.14
N LYS A 80 14.58 -13.86 -5.84
CA LYS A 80 13.90 -14.67 -6.88
C LYS A 80 12.43 -14.29 -6.94
N ARG A 81 12.06 -13.53 -7.99
CA ARG A 81 10.70 -13.11 -8.27
C ARG A 81 10.47 -13.03 -9.78
N THR A 82 9.23 -13.30 -10.22
CA THR A 82 8.80 -13.22 -11.63
C THR A 82 7.44 -12.57 -11.74
N GLY A 83 6.94 -12.39 -12.94
CA GLY A 83 5.71 -11.65 -13.23
C GLY A 83 5.98 -10.23 -13.69
N SER A 84 5.03 -9.33 -13.51
CA SER A 84 5.14 -7.91 -13.85
C SER A 84 4.75 -7.04 -12.66
N VAL A 85 5.58 -6.04 -12.37
CA VAL A 85 5.27 -4.97 -11.42
C VAL A 85 5.55 -3.65 -12.12
N ARG A 86 4.49 -2.90 -12.40
CA ARG A 86 4.60 -1.60 -13.08
C ARG A 86 4.22 -0.47 -12.13
N PHE A 87 5.11 0.50 -12.02
CA PHE A 87 4.90 1.72 -11.24
C PHE A 87 5.03 2.94 -12.16
N ASN A 88 3.98 3.77 -12.27
CA ASN A 88 3.90 4.86 -13.23
C ASN A 88 4.31 4.39 -14.64
N ASP A 89 3.74 3.27 -15.09
CA ASP A 89 4.01 2.61 -16.37
C ASP A 89 5.43 2.06 -16.59
N HIS A 90 6.32 2.19 -15.62
CA HIS A 90 7.67 1.61 -15.65
C HIS A 90 7.67 0.22 -15.03
N ASP A 91 8.18 -0.78 -15.74
CA ASP A 91 8.39 -2.11 -15.16
C ASP A 91 9.56 -2.06 -14.16
N ILE A 92 9.24 -2.42 -12.89
CA ILE A 92 10.19 -2.38 -11.78
C ILE A 92 10.61 -3.77 -11.28
N ILE A 93 10.16 -4.86 -11.93
CA ILE A 93 10.40 -6.23 -11.46
C ILE A 93 11.88 -6.57 -11.34
N ARG A 94 12.73 -5.98 -12.17
CA ARG A 94 14.19 -6.21 -12.18
C ARG A 94 15.01 -5.04 -11.62
N ILE A 95 14.34 -4.01 -11.11
CA ILE A 95 15.00 -2.81 -10.57
C ILE A 95 15.41 -3.08 -9.12
N SER A 96 16.58 -2.56 -8.72
CA SER A 96 17.08 -2.62 -7.34
C SER A 96 16.29 -1.74 -6.39
N SER A 97 16.21 -2.12 -5.12
CA SER A 97 15.37 -1.45 -4.11
C SER A 97 15.70 0.03 -3.91
N ASP A 98 16.98 0.41 -4.00
CA ASP A 98 17.41 1.80 -3.91
C ASP A 98 16.88 2.66 -5.08
N LYS A 99 16.84 2.10 -6.30
CA LYS A 99 16.28 2.77 -7.48
C LYS A 99 14.76 2.86 -7.39
N ILE A 100 14.09 1.80 -6.89
CA ILE A 100 12.64 1.80 -6.66
C ILE A 100 12.28 2.89 -5.64
N ALA A 101 13.01 3.00 -4.54
CA ALA A 101 12.81 4.08 -3.56
C ALA A 101 12.93 5.48 -4.19
N ARG A 102 13.92 5.69 -5.09
CA ARG A 102 14.09 6.96 -5.84
C ARG A 102 12.95 7.25 -6.82
N MET A 103 12.17 6.25 -7.22
CA MET A 103 10.96 6.46 -8.02
C MET A 103 9.80 7.01 -7.20
N GLY A 104 9.92 7.07 -5.87
CA GLY A 104 8.94 7.65 -4.96
C GLY A 104 8.07 6.62 -4.24
N ILE A 105 8.55 5.38 -4.10
CA ILE A 105 7.93 4.34 -3.28
C ILE A 105 8.68 4.26 -1.95
N ALA A 106 7.96 4.24 -0.83
CA ALA A 106 8.53 4.01 0.49
C ALA A 106 7.81 2.89 1.23
N LEU A 107 8.57 2.09 1.96
CA LEU A 107 8.05 0.99 2.79
C LEU A 107 8.29 1.30 4.27
N CYS A 108 7.22 1.25 5.06
CA CYS A 108 7.27 1.14 6.52
C CYS A 108 7.06 -0.34 6.86
N PRO A 109 8.10 -1.06 7.29
CA PRO A 109 8.00 -2.48 7.60
C PRO A 109 7.30 -2.70 8.94
N GLU A 110 6.79 -3.90 9.17
CA GLU A 110 6.16 -4.37 10.42
C GLU A 110 7.09 -4.15 11.65
N GLU A 111 8.37 -4.47 11.51
CA GLU A 111 9.38 -4.31 12.57
C GLU A 111 9.75 -2.84 12.83
N ARG A 112 9.03 -1.88 12.21
CA ARG A 112 9.23 -0.42 12.32
C ARG A 112 10.59 0.09 11.80
N GLY A 113 11.65 -0.70 11.91
CA GLY A 113 13.00 -0.41 11.39
C GLY A 113 13.61 0.88 11.97
N ILE A 114 13.25 1.27 13.20
CA ILE A 114 13.88 2.43 13.87
C ILE A 114 15.27 2.05 14.40
N PHE A 115 16.16 3.04 14.48
CA PHE A 115 17.50 2.85 15.04
C PHE A 115 17.44 3.10 16.53
N ALA A 116 17.57 2.03 17.31
CA ALA A 116 17.38 2.01 18.75
C ALA A 116 18.30 2.95 19.54
N SER A 117 19.56 3.10 19.09
CA SER A 117 20.59 3.95 19.72
C SER A 117 20.51 5.42 19.32
N LEU A 118 19.83 5.74 18.23
CA LEU A 118 19.63 7.11 17.76
C LEU A 118 18.45 7.77 18.46
N ASP A 119 18.52 9.07 18.65
CA ASP A 119 17.37 9.83 19.12
C ASP A 119 16.29 10.01 18.02
N VAL A 120 15.14 10.56 18.38
CA VAL A 120 14.02 10.77 17.44
C VAL A 120 14.43 11.66 16.27
N ARG A 121 15.18 12.75 16.55
CA ARG A 121 15.63 13.67 15.51
C ARG A 121 16.59 12.97 14.53
N GLU A 122 17.56 12.25 15.05
CA GLU A 122 18.53 11.49 14.26
C GLU A 122 17.82 10.44 13.39
N ASN A 123 16.87 9.69 13.97
CA ASN A 123 16.04 8.74 13.23
C ASN A 123 15.27 9.42 12.09
N LEU A 124 14.67 10.59 12.32
CA LEU A 124 13.95 11.36 11.29
C LEU A 124 14.86 11.86 10.17
N MET A 125 16.09 12.23 10.49
CA MET A 125 17.05 12.80 9.52
C MET A 125 17.85 11.76 8.75
N LEU A 126 17.88 10.52 9.22
CA LEU A 126 18.71 9.45 8.63
C LEU A 126 18.29 9.04 7.22
N PRO A 127 16.98 8.88 6.88
CA PRO A 127 16.60 8.53 5.51
C PRO A 127 16.94 9.67 4.54
N PRO A 128 17.55 9.36 3.38
CA PRO A 128 17.83 10.38 2.39
C PRO A 128 16.53 10.93 1.79
N VAL A 129 16.53 12.21 1.45
CA VAL A 129 15.48 12.78 0.61
C VAL A 129 15.73 12.26 -0.81
N VAL A 130 14.82 11.46 -1.32
CA VAL A 130 14.93 10.81 -2.65
C VAL A 130 14.25 11.64 -3.75
N ARG A 131 13.26 12.47 -3.37
CA ARG A 131 12.52 13.36 -4.28
C ARG A 131 12.10 14.65 -3.54
N PRO A 132 11.84 15.75 -4.29
CA PRO A 132 11.14 16.92 -3.73
C PRO A 132 9.74 16.54 -3.17
N GLY A 133 9.24 17.32 -2.21
CA GLY A 133 7.90 17.14 -1.66
C GLY A 133 7.85 16.33 -0.35
N GLY A 134 9.00 15.94 0.20
CA GLY A 134 9.05 15.35 1.55
C GLY A 134 8.59 16.34 2.63
N LEU A 135 7.85 15.83 3.63
CA LEU A 135 7.34 16.68 4.71
C LEU A 135 8.49 17.28 5.54
N SER A 136 8.35 18.55 5.89
CA SER A 136 9.25 19.23 6.82
C SER A 136 9.10 18.66 8.23
N LEU A 137 10.05 18.96 9.13
CA LEU A 137 9.93 18.56 10.53
C LEU A 137 8.69 19.18 11.21
N ASP A 138 8.33 20.42 10.87
CA ASP A 138 7.14 21.06 11.43
C ASP A 138 5.87 20.34 11.00
N GLN A 139 5.74 19.99 9.72
CA GLN A 139 4.62 19.19 9.21
C GLN A 139 4.56 17.79 9.87
N ILE A 140 5.72 17.15 10.09
CA ILE A 140 5.80 15.88 10.83
C ILE A 140 5.32 16.05 12.27
N PHE A 141 5.68 17.13 12.95
CA PHE A 141 5.26 17.38 14.34
C PHE A 141 3.79 17.79 14.44
N ASP A 142 3.22 18.35 13.39
CA ASP A 142 1.77 18.58 13.30
C ASP A 142 0.98 17.27 13.15
N LEU A 143 1.56 16.27 12.47
CA LEU A 143 0.99 14.92 12.36
C LEU A 143 1.21 14.09 13.65
N PHE A 144 2.37 14.24 14.27
CA PHE A 144 2.84 13.44 15.40
C PHE A 144 3.43 14.34 16.51
N PRO A 145 2.59 15.09 17.27
CA PRO A 145 3.07 16.02 18.31
C PRO A 145 3.94 15.35 19.36
N ASN A 146 3.66 14.08 19.70
CA ASN A 146 4.43 13.32 20.68
C ASN A 146 5.91 13.17 20.27
N LEU A 147 6.20 13.10 18.95
CA LEU A 147 7.59 13.00 18.49
C LEU A 147 8.38 14.29 18.75
N LYS A 148 7.71 15.45 18.74
CA LYS A 148 8.31 16.73 19.08
C LYS A 148 8.76 16.77 20.55
N GLU A 149 7.91 16.27 21.44
CA GLU A 149 8.21 16.20 22.89
C GLU A 149 9.34 15.22 23.18
N ARG A 150 9.53 14.23 22.33
CA ARG A 150 10.51 13.14 22.47
C ARG A 150 11.76 13.31 21.64
N LEU A 151 12.02 14.48 21.04
CA LEU A 151 13.09 14.71 20.05
C LEU A 151 14.46 14.18 20.46
N LYS A 152 14.82 14.31 21.74
CA LYS A 152 16.10 13.84 22.31
C LYS A 152 16.01 12.46 22.97
N SER A 153 14.86 11.79 22.89
CA SER A 153 14.70 10.45 23.45
C SER A 153 15.24 9.42 22.47
N GLN A 154 16.03 8.47 22.95
CA GLN A 154 16.49 7.34 22.16
C GLN A 154 15.31 6.44 21.74
N GLY A 155 15.45 5.76 20.60
CA GLY A 155 14.43 4.86 20.05
C GLY A 155 13.99 3.78 21.05
N THR A 156 14.91 3.26 21.87
CA THR A 156 14.64 2.28 22.93
C THR A 156 13.75 2.80 24.06
N LYS A 157 13.65 4.11 24.23
CA LYS A 157 12.84 4.76 25.29
C LYS A 157 11.44 5.13 24.81
N LEU A 158 11.13 4.89 23.55
CA LEU A 158 9.82 5.13 22.96
C LEU A 158 8.89 3.95 23.23
N SER A 159 7.62 4.24 23.49
CA SER A 159 6.56 3.23 23.46
C SER A 159 6.40 2.64 22.05
N GLY A 160 5.78 1.46 21.94
CA GLY A 160 5.52 0.83 20.64
C GLY A 160 4.76 1.75 19.66
N GLY A 161 3.80 2.53 20.17
CA GLY A 161 3.06 3.51 19.36
C GLY A 161 3.94 4.68 18.89
N GLU A 162 4.79 5.24 19.77
CA GLU A 162 5.73 6.30 19.38
C GLU A 162 6.75 5.79 18.35
N GLN A 163 7.21 4.55 18.49
CA GLN A 163 8.10 3.91 17.50
C GLN A 163 7.41 3.77 16.15
N GLN A 164 6.13 3.37 16.13
CA GLN A 164 5.36 3.25 14.89
C GLN A 164 5.15 4.61 14.22
N MET A 165 4.79 5.64 14.98
CA MET A 165 4.68 7.00 14.46
C MET A 165 6.02 7.50 13.90
N LEU A 166 7.13 7.20 14.57
CA LEU A 166 8.48 7.55 14.10
C LEU A 166 8.81 6.82 12.80
N ALA A 167 8.46 5.54 12.67
CA ALA A 167 8.67 4.77 11.44
C ALA A 167 7.90 5.37 10.25
N ILE A 168 6.63 5.73 10.44
CA ILE A 168 5.83 6.40 9.40
C ILE A 168 6.41 7.80 9.10
N ALA A 169 6.73 8.58 10.13
CA ALA A 169 7.30 9.92 9.96
C ALA A 169 8.59 9.91 9.13
N ARG A 170 9.45 8.91 9.30
CA ARG A 170 10.70 8.77 8.55
C ARG A 170 10.46 8.65 7.05
N ILE A 171 9.50 7.83 6.62
CA ILE A 171 9.23 7.66 5.19
C ILE A 171 8.58 8.90 4.57
N LEU A 172 7.79 9.66 5.33
CA LEU A 172 7.16 10.90 4.86
C LEU A 172 8.18 12.00 4.53
N ARG A 173 9.35 11.98 5.16
CA ARG A 173 10.44 12.94 4.87
C ARG A 173 11.16 12.68 3.55
N THR A 174 11.09 11.47 3.01
CA THR A 174 11.86 11.06 1.84
C THR A 174 11.42 11.71 0.53
N GLY A 175 10.20 12.26 0.47
CA GLY A 175 9.57 12.75 -0.76
C GLY A 175 8.83 11.65 -1.55
N ALA A 176 8.70 10.45 -0.99
CA ALA A 176 7.87 9.41 -1.57
C ALA A 176 6.39 9.80 -1.48
N SER A 177 5.64 9.58 -2.56
CA SER A 177 4.20 9.82 -2.65
C SER A 177 3.38 8.53 -2.65
N PHE A 178 4.04 7.38 -2.85
CA PHE A 178 3.46 6.05 -2.73
C PHE A 178 4.02 5.38 -1.48
N LEU A 179 3.15 5.16 -0.50
CA LEU A 179 3.53 4.60 0.79
C LEU A 179 3.03 3.17 0.91
N MET A 180 3.90 2.26 1.31
CA MET A 180 3.54 0.90 1.68
C MET A 180 3.70 0.74 3.19
N LEU A 181 2.61 0.35 3.87
CA LEU A 181 2.56 0.18 5.32
C LEU A 181 2.28 -1.29 5.63
N ASP A 182 3.21 -1.94 6.31
CA ASP A 182 3.13 -3.36 6.65
C ASP A 182 2.68 -3.51 8.10
N GLU A 183 1.43 -3.93 8.31
CA GLU A 183 0.77 -4.16 9.59
C GLU A 183 1.00 -3.04 10.64
N PRO A 184 0.71 -1.77 10.28
CA PRO A 184 1.09 -0.63 11.11
C PRO A 184 0.34 -0.56 12.45
N THR A 185 -0.69 -1.39 12.67
CA THR A 185 -1.49 -1.38 13.89
C THR A 185 -1.20 -2.55 14.82
N GLU A 186 -0.31 -3.47 14.42
CA GLU A 186 -0.06 -4.69 15.19
C GLU A 186 0.53 -4.41 16.57
N GLY A 187 -0.08 -5.03 17.60
CA GLY A 187 0.38 -4.93 18.99
C GLY A 187 0.23 -3.54 19.61
N LEU A 188 -0.57 -2.64 19.02
CA LEU A 188 -0.75 -1.28 19.50
C LEU A 188 -2.05 -1.09 20.29
N ALA A 189 -2.03 -0.13 21.23
CA ALA A 189 -3.21 0.28 21.98
C ALA A 189 -4.27 0.94 21.06
N PRO A 190 -5.59 0.79 21.34
CA PRO A 190 -6.66 1.34 20.50
C PRO A 190 -6.54 2.83 20.19
N VAL A 191 -6.08 3.63 21.13
CA VAL A 191 -5.88 5.08 20.94
C VAL A 191 -4.81 5.37 19.89
N ILE A 192 -3.76 4.57 19.81
CA ILE A 192 -2.69 4.71 18.82
C ILE A 192 -3.20 4.26 17.44
N ILE A 193 -3.97 3.17 17.40
CA ILE A 193 -4.60 2.69 16.15
C ILE A 193 -5.48 3.79 15.55
N GLN A 194 -6.30 4.47 16.36
CA GLN A 194 -7.11 5.61 15.92
C GLN A 194 -6.24 6.77 15.39
N GLN A 195 -5.14 7.08 16.06
CA GLN A 195 -4.22 8.15 15.62
C GLN A 195 -3.58 7.80 14.27
N ILE A 196 -3.15 6.54 14.06
CA ILE A 196 -2.64 6.06 12.77
C ILE A 196 -3.72 6.20 11.69
N GLY A 197 -4.97 5.84 11.99
CA GLY A 197 -6.10 5.98 11.08
C GLY A 197 -6.33 7.44 10.65
N HIS A 198 -6.33 8.38 11.60
CA HIS A 198 -6.42 9.81 11.31
C HIS A 198 -5.25 10.30 10.45
N THR A 199 -4.04 9.80 10.72
CA THR A 199 -2.85 10.13 9.92
C THR A 199 -3.00 9.64 8.48
N ILE A 200 -3.41 8.38 8.26
CA ILE A 200 -3.66 7.83 6.92
C ILE A 200 -4.72 8.64 6.18
N ALA A 201 -5.83 8.97 6.84
CA ALA A 201 -6.89 9.78 6.25
C ALA A 201 -6.42 11.19 5.86
N ARG A 202 -5.54 11.80 6.66
CA ARG A 202 -4.93 13.10 6.36
C ARG A 202 -3.97 13.01 5.18
N LEU A 203 -3.07 12.02 5.17
CA LEU A 203 -2.13 11.79 4.08
C LEU A 203 -2.85 11.56 2.75
N LYS A 204 -3.94 10.78 2.76
CA LYS A 204 -4.79 10.61 1.58
C LYS A 204 -5.33 11.95 1.05
N LYS A 205 -5.83 12.83 1.93
CA LYS A 205 -6.30 14.17 1.54
C LYS A 205 -5.19 15.04 0.97
N GLU A 206 -3.95 14.83 1.38
CA GLU A 206 -2.76 15.52 0.88
C GLU A 206 -2.23 14.89 -0.44
N GLY A 207 -2.93 13.88 -1.00
CA GLY A 207 -2.63 13.27 -2.29
C GLY A 207 -1.69 12.07 -2.25
N PHE A 208 -1.35 11.55 -1.08
CA PHE A 208 -0.59 10.31 -0.97
C PHE A 208 -1.41 9.11 -1.43
N THR A 209 -0.75 8.18 -2.11
CA THR A 209 -1.30 6.85 -2.42
C THR A 209 -0.75 5.86 -1.40
N ILE A 210 -1.61 5.00 -0.85
CA ILE A 210 -1.22 4.11 0.24
C ILE A 210 -1.63 2.67 -0.08
N LEU A 211 -0.64 1.77 -0.06
CA LEU A 211 -0.87 0.32 -0.05
C LEU A 211 -0.67 -0.16 1.38
N LEU A 212 -1.76 -0.53 2.02
CA LEU A 212 -1.81 -0.99 3.39
C LEU A 212 -1.87 -2.51 3.43
N VAL A 213 -1.04 -3.14 4.23
CA VAL A 213 -1.15 -4.56 4.57
C VAL A 213 -1.68 -4.66 5.99
N GLU A 214 -2.75 -5.44 6.19
CA GLU A 214 -3.40 -5.59 7.48
C GLU A 214 -4.04 -6.96 7.67
N GLN A 215 -4.10 -7.39 8.92
CA GLN A 215 -4.96 -8.45 9.38
C GLN A 215 -6.17 -7.86 10.12
N ASN A 216 -6.02 -6.70 10.73
CA ASN A 216 -7.07 -6.00 11.47
C ASN A 216 -8.09 -5.37 10.50
N PHE A 217 -9.10 -6.17 10.12
CA PHE A 217 -10.16 -5.73 9.24
C PHE A 217 -10.92 -4.49 9.78
N ARG A 218 -11.17 -4.43 11.12
CA ARG A 218 -11.89 -3.30 11.72
C ARG A 218 -11.16 -1.98 11.50
N PHE A 219 -9.84 -2.00 11.63
CA PHE A 219 -9.03 -0.83 11.32
C PHE A 219 -9.04 -0.53 9.82
N ALA A 220 -8.75 -1.53 8.98
CA ALA A 220 -8.71 -1.35 7.53
C ALA A 220 -10.01 -0.73 6.98
N SER A 221 -11.18 -1.14 7.53
CA SER A 221 -12.50 -0.62 7.11
C SER A 221 -12.70 0.88 7.39
N THR A 222 -11.91 1.48 8.25
CA THR A 222 -12.00 2.92 8.56
C THR A 222 -11.21 3.80 7.61
N VAL A 223 -10.28 3.23 6.83
CA VAL A 223 -9.33 4.01 6.02
C VAL A 223 -9.29 3.63 4.54
N ALA A 224 -9.61 2.38 4.20
CA ALA A 224 -9.46 1.83 2.85
C ALA A 224 -10.58 2.27 1.89
N ASP A 225 -10.22 2.42 0.60
CA ASP A 225 -11.15 2.59 -0.52
C ASP A 225 -11.48 1.27 -1.19
N ARG A 226 -10.49 0.37 -1.25
CA ARG A 226 -10.61 -0.96 -1.85
C ARG A 226 -9.83 -1.99 -1.06
N TYR A 227 -10.27 -3.23 -1.18
CA TYR A 227 -9.67 -4.39 -0.54
C TYR A 227 -9.29 -5.44 -1.56
N TYR A 228 -8.19 -6.12 -1.31
CA TYR A 228 -7.84 -7.39 -1.92
C TYR A 228 -7.59 -8.41 -0.81
N ILE A 229 -8.23 -9.56 -0.91
CA ILE A 229 -8.07 -10.64 0.05
C ILE A 229 -6.95 -11.55 -0.43
N VAL A 230 -5.93 -11.70 0.41
CA VAL A 230 -4.75 -12.53 0.14
C VAL A 230 -4.81 -13.80 0.97
N GLU A 231 -4.71 -14.94 0.32
CA GLU A 231 -4.65 -16.25 0.94
C GLU A 231 -3.68 -17.15 0.17
N HIS A 232 -2.81 -17.86 0.88
CA HIS A 232 -1.83 -18.79 0.30
C HIS A 232 -1.07 -18.23 -0.91
N GLY A 233 -0.61 -16.99 -0.82
CA GLY A 233 0.18 -16.32 -1.88
C GLY A 233 -0.61 -15.92 -3.12
N LYS A 234 -1.94 -15.83 -3.03
CA LYS A 234 -2.82 -15.41 -4.14
C LYS A 234 -3.80 -14.34 -3.66
N VAL A 235 -4.23 -13.48 -4.57
CA VAL A 235 -5.43 -12.68 -4.39
C VAL A 235 -6.62 -13.53 -4.77
N ILE A 236 -7.52 -13.80 -3.81
CA ILE A 236 -8.69 -14.65 -4.00
C ILE A 236 -9.99 -13.88 -4.18
N ASP A 237 -10.05 -12.64 -3.73
CA ASP A 237 -11.21 -11.73 -3.91
C ASP A 237 -10.75 -10.27 -3.87
N GLY A 238 -11.59 -9.36 -4.36
CA GLY A 238 -11.34 -7.92 -4.29
C GLY A 238 -12.62 -7.11 -4.51
N PHE A 239 -12.81 -6.06 -3.73
CA PHE A 239 -14.01 -5.21 -3.77
C PHE A 239 -13.75 -3.80 -3.26
N ALA A 240 -14.61 -2.86 -3.63
CA ALA A 240 -14.58 -1.49 -3.15
C ALA A 240 -15.18 -1.37 -1.74
N ASN A 241 -14.81 -0.33 -1.00
CA ASN A 241 -15.38 -0.07 0.33
C ASN A 241 -16.91 0.12 0.30
N ALA A 242 -17.46 0.61 -0.81
CA ALA A 242 -18.91 0.72 -0.98
C ALA A 242 -19.62 -0.65 -0.90
N ASP A 243 -18.95 -1.73 -1.30
CA ASP A 243 -19.48 -3.10 -1.32
C ASP A 243 -19.17 -3.89 -0.04
N LEU A 244 -18.57 -3.24 0.97
CA LEU A 244 -18.10 -3.87 2.19
C LEU A 244 -19.18 -4.68 2.90
N GLN A 245 -20.36 -4.08 3.10
CA GLN A 245 -21.46 -4.73 3.82
C GLN A 245 -21.93 -6.01 3.10
N ALA A 246 -21.98 -6.01 1.77
CA ALA A 246 -22.34 -7.16 0.98
C ALA A 246 -21.31 -8.30 1.06
N ASN A 247 -20.06 -7.98 1.37
CA ASN A 247 -18.94 -8.95 1.45
C ASN A 247 -18.57 -9.36 2.87
N MET A 248 -19.27 -8.87 3.91
CA MET A 248 -18.97 -9.19 5.32
C MET A 248 -18.93 -10.69 5.60
N GLY A 249 -19.88 -11.47 5.06
CA GLY A 249 -19.90 -12.92 5.24
C GLY A 249 -18.67 -13.63 4.69
N LYS A 250 -18.16 -13.18 3.52
CA LYS A 250 -16.91 -13.69 2.94
C LYS A 250 -15.70 -13.34 3.80
N LEU A 251 -15.63 -12.09 4.28
CA LEU A 251 -14.54 -11.63 5.14
C LEU A 251 -14.45 -12.45 6.44
N HIS A 252 -15.58 -12.75 7.09
CA HIS A 252 -15.61 -13.64 8.25
C HIS A 252 -15.00 -15.01 7.92
N THR A 253 -15.32 -15.56 6.75
CA THR A 253 -14.78 -16.86 6.33
C THR A 253 -13.27 -16.80 6.08
N TYR A 254 -12.79 -15.79 5.33
CA TYR A 254 -11.39 -15.69 4.92
C TYR A 254 -10.46 -15.27 6.07
N LEU A 255 -10.92 -14.37 6.94
CA LEU A 255 -10.09 -13.84 8.03
C LEU A 255 -10.27 -14.61 9.34
N GLY A 256 -11.34 -15.41 9.47
CA GLY A 256 -11.63 -16.17 10.68
C GLY A 256 -12.08 -15.29 11.86
N VAL A 257 -12.78 -14.18 11.57
CA VAL A 257 -13.28 -13.20 12.57
C VAL A 257 -14.79 -13.19 12.64
#